data_6da119a63902bb35c53b3e8d03ddfbd8
#
_entry.id   6da119a63902bb35c53b3e8d03ddfbd8
#
_cell.length_a   1.000
_cell.length_b   1.000
_cell.length_c   1.000
_cell.angle_alpha   90.00
_cell.angle_beta   90.00
_cell.angle_gamma   90.00
#
_symmetry.space_group_name_H-M   'P 1'
#
loop_
_entity.id
_entity.type
_entity.pdbx_description
1 polymer ?
#
loop_
_entity_poly.entity_id
_entity_poly.type
_entity_poly.pdbx_seq_one_letter_code
_entity_poly.pdbx_strand_id
1 'polypeptide(L)'
;MERSITEKTLYHVAKSYDNRFVLSCSFGAPEGMVIIDMLSKHFKDFSVCTIDTGRLPQATYNLIDRAKEKYKFNLDVIYPEFDLLQKMINEKGMNSFYASEENQQECCNIRKVLPFDKYLKENKAKAVITGLRKDQSETRKDTKLIELDKYENCAKINPIYDWTRERVMGYVEHHNVPINSLHQEGYESVGCAPCSRPGIGRDGRWWWLNDDAPKECGLHFDKGGGI
;
A
#
# COMPACT_ATOMS: atom_id res chain seq x y z
N MET A 1 3.42 -18.53 -23.75
CA MET A 1 4.15 -18.48 -22.47
C MET A 1 3.19 -18.87 -21.35
N GLU A 2 3.55 -19.87 -20.56
CA GLU A 2 2.67 -20.35 -19.49
C GLU A 2 2.63 -19.31 -18.35
N ARG A 3 1.41 -18.98 -17.88
CA ARG A 3 1.22 -18.02 -16.77
C ARG A 3 1.77 -18.60 -15.47
N SER A 4 2.49 -17.80 -14.69
CA SER A 4 2.86 -18.17 -13.32
C SER A 4 1.63 -18.41 -12.45
N ILE A 5 1.80 -19.07 -11.30
CA ILE A 5 0.69 -19.30 -10.34
C ILE A 5 0.10 -17.95 -9.91
N THR A 6 0.93 -16.95 -9.63
CA THR A 6 0.52 -15.60 -9.25
C THR A 6 -0.30 -14.91 -10.34
N GLU A 7 0.12 -15.00 -11.61
CA GLU A 7 -0.62 -14.45 -12.74
C GLU A 7 -1.95 -15.17 -12.98
N LYS A 8 -1.98 -16.50 -12.80
CA LYS A 8 -3.22 -17.28 -12.81
C LYS A 8 -4.19 -16.81 -11.72
N THR A 9 -3.67 -16.60 -10.49
CA THR A 9 -4.46 -16.07 -9.37
C THR A 9 -5.03 -14.69 -9.69
N LEU A 10 -4.22 -13.75 -10.15
CA LEU A 10 -4.67 -12.41 -10.54
C LEU A 10 -5.74 -12.46 -11.63
N TYR A 11 -5.55 -13.31 -12.62
CA TYR A 11 -6.53 -13.50 -13.70
C TYR A 11 -7.88 -14.02 -13.18
N HIS A 12 -7.84 -15.03 -12.29
CA HIS A 12 -9.07 -15.58 -11.70
C HIS A 12 -9.77 -14.56 -10.79
N VAL A 13 -9.02 -13.81 -9.98
CA VAL A 13 -9.57 -12.74 -9.15
C VAL A 13 -10.30 -11.70 -10.01
N ALA A 14 -9.65 -11.19 -11.05
CA ALA A 14 -10.26 -10.20 -11.92
C ALA A 14 -11.56 -10.73 -12.58
N LYS A 15 -11.58 -11.98 -13.02
CA LYS A 15 -12.77 -12.63 -13.59
C LYS A 15 -13.89 -12.86 -12.57
N SER A 16 -13.54 -13.32 -11.36
CA SER A 16 -14.50 -13.68 -10.31
C SER A 16 -15.23 -12.47 -9.74
N TYR A 17 -14.59 -11.32 -9.73
CA TYR A 17 -15.17 -10.09 -9.17
C TYR A 17 -15.75 -9.13 -10.22
N ASP A 18 -15.86 -9.60 -11.48
CA ASP A 18 -16.52 -8.87 -12.57
C ASP A 18 -16.00 -7.41 -12.69
N ASN A 19 -14.69 -7.26 -12.72
CA ASN A 19 -13.94 -5.99 -12.72
C ASN A 19 -14.23 -5.03 -11.54
N ARG A 20 -14.92 -5.50 -10.48
CA ARG A 20 -15.12 -4.75 -9.23
C ARG A 20 -13.99 -5.01 -8.24
N PHE A 21 -12.77 -5.06 -8.72
CA PHE A 21 -11.56 -5.10 -7.90
C PHE A 21 -10.74 -3.83 -8.10
N VAL A 22 -9.95 -3.49 -7.10
CA VAL A 22 -9.01 -2.38 -7.16
C VAL A 22 -7.65 -2.83 -6.62
N LEU A 23 -6.58 -2.41 -7.26
CA LEU A 23 -5.23 -2.58 -6.71
C LEU A 23 -4.88 -1.38 -5.82
N SER A 24 -4.67 -1.61 -4.53
CA SER A 24 -4.13 -0.61 -3.62
C SER A 24 -2.61 -0.59 -3.72
N CYS A 25 -2.05 0.49 -4.27
CA CYS A 25 -0.63 0.66 -4.46
C CYS A 25 -0.13 1.97 -3.82
N SER A 26 0.82 1.86 -2.90
CA SER A 26 1.44 3.04 -2.25
C SER A 26 2.55 3.67 -3.08
N PHE A 27 3.03 3.01 -4.13
CA PHE A 27 4.21 3.39 -4.93
C PHE A 27 5.49 3.63 -4.09
N GLY A 28 5.45 3.27 -2.83
CA GLY A 28 6.60 3.33 -1.93
C GLY A 28 7.39 2.04 -1.84
N ALA A 29 6.76 0.91 -2.18
CA ALA A 29 7.34 -0.42 -2.13
C ALA A 29 7.23 -1.11 -3.50
N PRO A 30 8.20 -1.99 -3.88
CA PRO A 30 8.24 -2.60 -5.21
C PRO A 30 7.09 -3.55 -5.49
N GLU A 31 6.48 -4.14 -4.47
CA GLU A 31 5.43 -5.15 -4.58
C GLU A 31 4.22 -4.69 -5.39
N GLY A 32 3.73 -3.47 -5.12
CA GLY A 32 2.62 -2.90 -5.87
C GLY A 32 2.94 -2.74 -7.34
N MET A 33 4.18 -2.35 -7.67
CA MET A 33 4.65 -2.20 -9.03
C MET A 33 4.78 -3.54 -9.78
N VAL A 34 5.20 -4.59 -9.07
CA VAL A 34 5.23 -5.98 -9.61
C VAL A 34 3.82 -6.42 -9.98
N ILE A 35 2.83 -6.16 -9.12
CA ILE A 35 1.43 -6.52 -9.39
C ILE A 35 0.87 -5.70 -10.55
N ILE A 36 1.18 -4.40 -10.64
CA ILE A 36 0.80 -3.56 -11.79
C ILE A 36 1.36 -4.14 -13.10
N ASP A 37 2.65 -4.51 -13.12
CA ASP A 37 3.28 -5.12 -14.29
C ASP A 37 2.60 -6.43 -14.71
N MET A 38 2.27 -7.30 -13.74
CA MET A 38 1.56 -8.54 -14.01
C MET A 38 0.14 -8.29 -14.53
N LEU A 39 -0.61 -7.36 -13.92
CA LEU A 39 -1.97 -7.03 -14.37
C LEU A 39 -1.95 -6.46 -15.78
N SER A 40 -1.03 -5.56 -16.10
CA SER A 40 -0.93 -4.92 -17.42
C SER A 40 -0.69 -5.90 -18.58
N LYS A 41 -0.11 -7.07 -18.30
CA LYS A 41 0.09 -8.14 -19.30
C LYS A 41 -1.20 -8.86 -19.69
N HIS A 42 -2.22 -8.79 -18.84
CA HIS A 42 -3.44 -9.57 -18.99
C HIS A 42 -4.71 -8.72 -19.10
N PHE A 43 -4.67 -7.48 -18.63
CA PHE A 43 -5.81 -6.58 -18.61
C PHE A 43 -5.41 -5.24 -19.22
N LYS A 44 -6.21 -4.79 -20.20
CA LYS A 44 -6.04 -3.47 -20.82
C LYS A 44 -6.64 -2.34 -19.98
N ASP A 45 -7.60 -2.72 -19.13
CA ASP A 45 -8.37 -1.80 -18.29
C ASP A 45 -8.44 -2.37 -16.88
N PHE A 46 -7.80 -1.69 -15.93
CA PHE A 46 -7.83 -1.99 -14.51
C PHE A 46 -7.54 -0.72 -13.69
N SER A 47 -8.09 -0.67 -12.48
CA SER A 47 -7.95 0.48 -11.61
C SER A 47 -6.89 0.24 -10.54
N VAL A 48 -6.07 1.26 -10.33
CA VAL A 48 -5.08 1.36 -9.24
C VAL A 48 -5.47 2.53 -8.37
N CYS A 49 -5.67 2.31 -7.09
CA CYS A 49 -5.84 3.40 -6.14
C CYS A 49 -4.57 3.65 -5.34
N THR A 50 -4.32 4.91 -5.08
CA THR A 50 -3.25 5.36 -4.18
C THR A 50 -3.77 6.41 -3.22
N ILE A 51 -3.22 6.43 -2.00
CA ILE A 51 -3.59 7.43 -1.01
C ILE A 51 -2.51 8.50 -1.00
N ASP A 52 -2.86 9.69 -1.48
CA ASP A 52 -2.02 10.86 -1.26
C ASP A 52 -2.32 11.48 0.11
N THR A 53 -1.44 11.24 1.03
CA THR A 53 -1.54 11.75 2.40
C THR A 53 -1.24 13.26 2.52
N GLY A 54 -0.85 13.91 1.42
CA GLY A 54 -0.28 15.26 1.41
C GLY A 54 1.15 15.32 1.99
N ARG A 55 1.81 14.16 2.19
CA ARG A 55 3.16 14.04 2.76
C ARG A 55 4.00 12.96 2.07
N LEU A 56 3.68 12.60 0.84
CA LEU A 56 4.48 11.64 0.10
C LEU A 56 5.81 12.29 -0.35
N PRO A 57 6.91 11.52 -0.43
CA PRO A 57 8.14 11.99 -1.04
C PRO A 57 7.95 12.30 -2.52
N GLN A 58 8.70 13.28 -3.06
CA GLN A 58 8.68 13.61 -4.49
C GLN A 58 8.98 12.37 -5.37
N ALA A 59 9.88 11.51 -4.92
CA ALA A 59 10.19 10.26 -5.61
C ALA A 59 8.97 9.34 -5.82
N THR A 60 7.99 9.39 -4.90
CA THR A 60 6.74 8.63 -5.03
C THR A 60 5.85 9.23 -6.11
N TYR A 61 5.67 10.55 -6.16
CA TYR A 61 4.92 11.21 -7.24
C TYR A 61 5.56 10.95 -8.61
N ASN A 62 6.87 11.05 -8.70
CA ASN A 62 7.61 10.78 -9.94
C ASN A 62 7.42 9.31 -10.41
N LEU A 63 7.33 8.36 -9.46
CA LEU A 63 7.06 6.97 -9.81
C LEU A 63 5.62 6.78 -10.28
N ILE A 64 4.64 7.43 -9.66
CA ILE A 64 3.23 7.38 -10.07
C ILE A 64 3.11 7.79 -11.55
N ASP A 65 3.69 8.91 -11.93
CA ASP A 65 3.65 9.43 -13.30
C ASP A 65 4.31 8.45 -14.30
N ARG A 66 5.51 7.97 -13.97
CA ARG A 66 6.21 6.98 -14.81
C ARG A 66 5.44 5.67 -14.95
N ALA A 67 4.82 5.20 -13.86
CA ALA A 67 4.03 3.98 -13.88
C ALA A 67 2.78 4.14 -14.74
N LYS A 68 2.07 5.26 -14.60
CA LYS A 68 0.88 5.56 -15.39
C LYS A 68 1.21 5.67 -16.89
N GLU A 69 2.33 6.31 -17.22
CA GLU A 69 2.81 6.40 -18.60
C GLU A 69 3.14 5.02 -19.18
N LYS A 70 3.85 4.17 -18.42
CA LYS A 70 4.28 2.84 -18.89
C LYS A 70 3.11 1.85 -19.02
N TYR A 71 2.23 1.78 -18.03
CA TYR A 71 1.25 0.69 -17.89
C TYR A 71 -0.18 1.06 -18.26
N LYS A 72 -0.50 2.35 -18.44
CA LYS A 72 -1.80 2.85 -18.95
C LYS A 72 -3.02 2.40 -18.13
N PHE A 73 -2.91 2.28 -16.81
CA PHE A 73 -4.01 1.95 -15.91
C PHE A 73 -4.85 3.19 -15.52
N ASN A 74 -6.06 2.96 -15.02
CA ASN A 74 -6.88 4.00 -14.40
C ASN A 74 -6.36 4.27 -13.00
N LEU A 75 -6.04 5.53 -12.70
CA LEU A 75 -5.50 5.94 -11.39
C LEU A 75 -6.55 6.71 -10.61
N ASP A 76 -6.90 6.17 -9.42
CA ASP A 76 -7.71 6.85 -8.43
C ASP A 76 -6.81 7.36 -7.31
N VAL A 77 -6.71 8.68 -7.15
CA VAL A 77 -5.95 9.30 -6.06
C VAL A 77 -6.91 9.66 -4.94
N ILE A 78 -6.67 9.09 -3.76
CA ILE A 78 -7.50 9.25 -2.58
C ILE A 78 -6.84 10.26 -1.65
N TYR A 79 -7.58 11.28 -1.22
CA TYR A 79 -7.11 12.32 -0.31
C TYR A 79 -7.80 12.22 1.06
N PRO A 80 -7.14 12.68 2.14
CA PRO A 80 -7.80 12.83 3.43
C PRO A 80 -8.92 13.89 3.36
N GLU A 81 -9.96 13.69 4.17
CA GLU A 81 -11.02 14.69 4.31
C GLU A 81 -10.45 15.99 4.90
N PHE A 82 -10.72 17.09 4.21
CA PHE A 82 -10.14 18.39 4.54
C PHE A 82 -10.44 18.82 5.99
N ASP A 83 -11.70 18.74 6.41
CA ASP A 83 -12.13 19.23 7.73
C ASP A 83 -11.48 18.45 8.88
N LEU A 84 -11.40 17.11 8.74
CA LEU A 84 -10.76 16.26 9.74
C LEU A 84 -9.26 16.55 9.83
N LEU A 85 -8.62 16.71 8.67
CA LEU A 85 -7.21 17.02 8.60
C LEU A 85 -6.90 18.39 9.19
N GLN A 86 -7.70 19.41 8.83
CA GLN A 86 -7.56 20.77 9.33
C GLN A 86 -7.73 20.82 10.85
N LYS A 87 -8.76 20.14 11.38
CA LYS A 87 -9.02 20.06 12.82
C LYS A 87 -7.81 19.48 13.56
N MET A 88 -7.32 18.32 13.15
CA MET A 88 -6.15 17.69 13.77
C MET A 88 -4.92 18.61 13.75
N ILE A 89 -4.66 19.28 12.62
CA ILE A 89 -3.50 20.19 12.49
C ILE A 89 -3.66 21.42 13.39
N ASN A 90 -4.84 22.02 13.44
CA ASN A 90 -5.10 23.22 14.26
C ASN A 90 -5.00 22.91 15.75
N GLU A 91 -5.47 21.74 16.20
CA GLU A 91 -5.48 21.36 17.61
C GLU A 91 -4.10 20.85 18.08
N LYS A 92 -3.38 20.08 17.24
CA LYS A 92 -2.18 19.34 17.66
C LYS A 92 -0.90 19.73 16.92
N GLY A 93 -1.02 20.55 15.87
CA GLY A 93 0.12 21.00 15.06
C GLY A 93 0.47 20.04 13.91
N MET A 94 1.29 20.57 12.99
CA MET A 94 1.68 19.89 11.73
C MET A 94 2.44 18.57 11.94
N ASN A 95 3.19 18.46 13.02
CA ASN A 95 4.09 17.34 13.30
C ASN A 95 3.70 16.58 14.59
N SER A 96 2.44 16.65 14.97
CA SER A 96 1.89 15.99 16.17
C SER A 96 2.19 14.51 16.27
N PHE A 97 2.31 13.81 15.13
CA PHE A 97 2.61 12.38 15.04
C PHE A 97 3.98 11.99 15.63
N TYR A 98 4.88 12.94 15.88
CA TYR A 98 6.15 12.69 16.58
C TYR A 98 5.98 12.66 18.11
N ALA A 99 4.90 13.24 18.64
CA ALA A 99 4.75 13.43 20.08
C ALA A 99 4.37 12.15 20.82
N SER A 100 3.61 11.26 20.21
CA SER A 100 3.23 9.96 20.79
C SER A 100 2.78 8.95 19.74
N GLU A 101 2.65 7.69 20.14
CA GLU A 101 2.12 6.62 19.30
C GLU A 101 0.65 6.86 18.94
N GLU A 102 -0.17 7.34 19.87
CA GLU A 102 -1.58 7.65 19.66
C GLU A 102 -1.73 8.75 18.58
N ASN A 103 -0.92 9.80 18.65
CA ASN A 103 -0.93 10.86 17.64
C ASN A 103 -0.45 10.37 16.28
N GLN A 104 0.49 9.43 16.25
CA GLN A 104 0.92 8.78 15.02
C GLN A 104 -0.22 7.93 14.42
N GLN A 105 -0.92 7.16 15.25
CA GLN A 105 -2.05 6.35 14.84
C GLN A 105 -3.21 7.23 14.35
N GLU A 106 -3.55 8.30 15.06
CA GLU A 106 -4.55 9.28 14.63
C GLU A 106 -4.21 9.90 13.27
N CYS A 107 -2.97 10.35 13.09
CA CYS A 107 -2.49 10.88 11.82
C CYS A 107 -2.66 9.86 10.67
N CYS A 108 -2.31 8.59 10.91
CA CYS A 108 -2.49 7.52 9.93
C CYS A 108 -3.98 7.23 9.68
N ASN A 109 -4.80 7.27 10.72
CA ASN A 109 -6.25 7.05 10.60
C ASN A 109 -6.89 8.12 9.71
N ILE A 110 -6.67 9.40 10.02
CA ILE A 110 -7.25 10.53 9.27
C ILE A 110 -6.71 10.58 7.84
N ARG A 111 -5.40 10.35 7.64
CA ARG A 111 -4.78 10.50 6.32
C ARG A 111 -4.89 9.28 5.42
N LYS A 112 -5.20 8.08 5.97
CA LYS A 112 -5.18 6.85 5.19
C LYS A 112 -6.41 5.98 5.41
N VAL A 113 -6.72 5.61 6.67
CA VAL A 113 -7.73 4.59 6.96
C VAL A 113 -9.11 5.10 6.55
N LEU A 114 -9.52 6.24 7.11
CA LEU A 114 -10.84 6.82 6.84
C LEU A 114 -11.09 7.10 5.34
N PRO A 115 -10.18 7.77 4.61
CA PRO A 115 -10.39 8.01 3.19
C PRO A 115 -10.40 6.74 2.35
N PHE A 116 -9.62 5.72 2.72
CA PHE A 116 -9.62 4.45 2.01
C PHE A 116 -10.93 3.67 2.25
N ASP A 117 -11.41 3.60 3.49
CA ASP A 117 -12.70 3.00 3.84
C ASP A 117 -13.85 3.64 3.06
N LYS A 118 -13.86 4.96 3.00
CA LYS A 118 -14.84 5.73 2.23
C LYS A 118 -14.78 5.37 0.74
N TYR A 119 -13.58 5.38 0.17
CA TYR A 119 -13.37 5.03 -1.23
C TYR A 119 -13.89 3.63 -1.57
N LEU A 120 -13.58 2.61 -0.75
CA LEU A 120 -14.05 1.25 -0.99
C LEU A 120 -15.58 1.13 -0.96
N LYS A 121 -16.23 1.85 -0.03
CA LYS A 121 -17.70 1.86 0.09
C LYS A 121 -18.37 2.55 -1.10
N GLU A 122 -17.90 3.72 -1.48
CA GLU A 122 -18.45 4.51 -2.59
C GLU A 122 -18.31 3.78 -3.92
N ASN A 123 -17.17 3.13 -4.16
CA ASN A 123 -16.90 2.35 -5.37
C ASN A 123 -17.49 0.93 -5.34
N LYS A 124 -18.15 0.53 -4.23
CA LYS A 124 -18.72 -0.82 -4.08
C LYS A 124 -17.70 -1.91 -4.44
N ALA A 125 -16.43 -1.70 -4.08
CA ALA A 125 -15.35 -2.64 -4.34
C ALA A 125 -15.66 -4.00 -3.71
N LYS A 126 -15.48 -5.08 -4.48
CA LYS A 126 -15.68 -6.46 -4.01
C LYS A 126 -14.36 -7.16 -3.66
N ALA A 127 -13.26 -6.65 -4.18
CA ALA A 127 -11.93 -7.13 -3.85
C ALA A 127 -10.91 -5.99 -3.87
N VAL A 128 -9.98 -6.04 -2.93
CA VAL A 128 -8.77 -5.20 -2.89
C VAL A 128 -7.56 -6.09 -3.07
N ILE A 129 -6.77 -5.82 -4.11
CA ILE A 129 -5.49 -6.48 -4.32
C ILE A 129 -4.42 -5.65 -3.60
N THR A 130 -3.54 -6.31 -2.85
CA THR A 130 -2.43 -5.67 -2.14
C THR A 130 -1.10 -6.37 -2.37
N GLY A 131 0.01 -5.65 -2.11
CA GLY A 131 1.37 -6.18 -2.18
C GLY A 131 1.87 -6.73 -0.84
N LEU A 132 1.01 -7.22 0.05
CA LEU A 132 1.44 -7.76 1.34
C LEU A 132 2.15 -9.11 1.16
N ARG A 133 3.23 -9.30 1.92
CA ARG A 133 4.02 -10.53 1.97
C ARG A 133 4.32 -10.91 3.43
N LYS A 134 4.42 -12.20 3.68
CA LYS A 134 4.71 -12.74 5.03
C LYS A 134 6.04 -12.28 5.59
N ASP A 135 7.06 -12.18 4.75
CA ASP A 135 8.43 -11.85 5.16
C ASP A 135 8.72 -10.34 5.32
N GLN A 136 7.71 -9.49 5.12
CA GLN A 136 7.89 -8.04 5.26
C GLN A 136 8.07 -7.58 6.71
N SER A 137 7.47 -8.28 7.66
CA SER A 137 7.57 -8.02 9.10
C SER A 137 6.91 -9.15 9.89
N GLU A 138 7.26 -9.27 11.18
CA GLU A 138 6.64 -10.25 12.10
C GLU A 138 5.13 -10.08 12.17
N THR A 139 4.62 -8.84 12.09
CA THR A 139 3.17 -8.55 12.10
C THR A 139 2.43 -9.10 10.88
N ARG A 140 3.15 -9.53 9.83
CA ARG A 140 2.57 -10.02 8.57
C ARG A 140 2.77 -11.51 8.32
N LYS A 141 3.40 -12.24 9.25
CA LYS A 141 3.70 -13.67 9.09
C LYS A 141 2.48 -14.54 8.75
N ASP A 142 1.31 -14.14 9.23
CA ASP A 142 0.05 -14.85 9.03
C ASP A 142 -0.75 -14.39 7.79
N THR A 143 -0.17 -13.50 6.97
CA THR A 143 -0.80 -13.02 5.71
C THR A 143 -1.15 -14.21 4.81
N LYS A 144 -2.39 -14.25 4.34
CA LYS A 144 -2.92 -15.30 3.45
C LYS A 144 -3.15 -14.75 2.04
N LEU A 145 -3.23 -15.65 1.06
CA LEU A 145 -3.58 -15.30 -0.31
C LEU A 145 -4.91 -14.53 -0.38
N ILE A 146 -5.92 -15.00 0.36
CA ILE A 146 -7.24 -14.38 0.46
C ILE A 146 -7.57 -14.21 1.93
N GLU A 147 -7.93 -13.02 2.31
CA GLU A 147 -8.45 -12.67 3.63
C GLU A 147 -9.85 -12.10 3.44
N LEU A 148 -10.82 -12.59 4.22
CA LEU A 148 -12.13 -11.94 4.30
C LEU A 148 -11.93 -10.68 5.12
N ASP A 149 -12.08 -9.54 4.45
CA ASP A 149 -11.74 -8.29 5.07
C ASP A 149 -12.83 -7.81 6.04
N LYS A 150 -12.37 -7.00 6.95
CA LYS A 150 -13.07 -6.13 7.88
C LYS A 150 -13.96 -5.08 7.19
N TYR A 151 -13.66 -4.79 5.93
CA TYR A 151 -14.51 -3.98 5.07
C TYR A 151 -15.68 -4.84 4.61
N GLU A 152 -16.80 -4.74 5.25
CA GLU A 152 -18.02 -5.50 4.99
C GLU A 152 -18.18 -5.83 3.49
N ASN A 153 -18.01 -7.12 3.16
CA ASN A 153 -18.13 -7.68 1.80
C ASN A 153 -17.02 -7.37 0.79
N CYS A 154 -15.82 -6.97 1.21
CA CYS A 154 -14.67 -6.80 0.32
C CYS A 154 -13.60 -7.84 0.64
N ALA A 155 -13.21 -8.66 -0.33
CA ALA A 155 -12.12 -9.63 -0.16
C ALA A 155 -10.76 -8.91 -0.31
N LYS A 156 -9.82 -9.20 0.60
CA LYS A 156 -8.43 -8.75 0.47
C LYS A 156 -7.60 -9.86 -0.14
N ILE A 157 -6.95 -9.57 -1.25
CA ILE A 157 -6.21 -10.52 -2.06
C ILE A 157 -4.73 -10.13 -2.05
N ASN A 158 -3.87 -11.04 -1.62
CA ASN A 158 -2.43 -10.83 -1.53
C ASN A 158 -1.70 -11.82 -2.47
N PRO A 159 -1.62 -11.56 -3.77
CA PRO A 159 -1.21 -12.56 -4.76
C PRO A 159 0.26 -12.98 -4.66
N ILE A 160 1.07 -12.20 -3.97
CA ILE A 160 2.50 -12.45 -3.73
C ILE A 160 2.82 -12.69 -2.25
N TYR A 161 1.82 -13.11 -1.45
CA TYR A 161 1.91 -13.25 0.01
C TYR A 161 3.06 -14.15 0.48
N ASP A 162 3.46 -15.13 -0.33
CA ASP A 162 4.54 -16.10 -0.08
C ASP A 162 5.86 -15.78 -0.80
N TRP A 163 5.93 -14.63 -1.48
CA TRP A 163 7.17 -14.23 -2.14
C TRP A 163 8.16 -13.66 -1.13
N THR A 164 9.45 -14.00 -1.33
CA THR A 164 10.54 -13.35 -0.61
C THR A 164 10.90 -12.01 -1.25
N ARG A 165 11.64 -11.19 -0.52
CA ARG A 165 12.17 -9.92 -1.05
C ARG A 165 13.04 -10.16 -2.29
N GLU A 166 13.90 -11.17 -2.25
CA GLU A 166 14.79 -11.53 -3.37
C GLU A 166 13.97 -11.88 -4.62
N ARG A 167 12.87 -12.62 -4.43
CA ARG A 167 11.99 -12.96 -5.55
C ARG A 167 11.30 -11.73 -6.14
N VAL A 168 10.87 -10.78 -5.31
CA VAL A 168 10.30 -9.50 -5.77
C VAL A 168 11.34 -8.71 -6.55
N MET A 169 12.55 -8.56 -6.02
CA MET A 169 13.62 -7.80 -6.68
C MET A 169 14.11 -8.48 -7.96
N GLY A 170 14.21 -9.80 -7.97
CA GLY A 170 14.53 -10.57 -9.18
C GLY A 170 13.48 -10.37 -10.29
N TYR A 171 12.19 -10.30 -9.92
CA TYR A 171 11.14 -9.96 -10.87
C TYR A 171 11.29 -8.53 -11.41
N VAL A 172 11.56 -7.57 -10.51
CA VAL A 172 11.77 -6.15 -10.86
C VAL A 172 12.90 -6.01 -11.89
N GLU A 173 14.03 -6.66 -11.64
CA GLU A 173 15.18 -6.63 -12.53
C GLU A 173 14.89 -7.31 -13.88
N HIS A 174 14.37 -8.54 -13.85
CA HIS A 174 14.08 -9.31 -15.07
C HIS A 174 13.09 -8.62 -16.01
N HIS A 175 12.08 -7.93 -15.46
CA HIS A 175 11.04 -7.27 -16.23
C HIS A 175 11.21 -5.75 -16.36
N ASN A 176 12.33 -5.19 -15.88
CA ASN A 176 12.58 -3.74 -15.87
C ASN A 176 11.40 -2.95 -15.26
N VAL A 177 10.87 -3.44 -14.13
CA VAL A 177 9.76 -2.78 -13.45
C VAL A 177 10.26 -1.49 -12.79
N PRO A 178 9.65 -0.33 -13.04
CA PRO A 178 10.06 0.90 -12.36
C PRO A 178 9.72 0.81 -10.87
N ILE A 179 10.66 1.21 -10.02
CA ILE A 179 10.48 1.28 -8.57
C ILE A 179 10.85 2.67 -8.06
N ASN A 180 10.54 2.94 -6.79
CA ASN A 180 10.83 4.19 -6.12
C ASN A 180 12.35 4.39 -6.02
N SER A 181 12.85 5.56 -6.45
CA SER A 181 14.29 5.84 -6.47
C SER A 181 14.90 5.88 -5.07
N LEU A 182 14.13 6.11 -4.02
CA LEU A 182 14.61 6.08 -2.64
C LEU A 182 15.17 4.70 -2.23
N HIS A 183 14.78 3.62 -2.93
CA HIS A 183 15.42 2.31 -2.69
C HIS A 183 16.93 2.32 -3.00
N GLN A 184 17.38 3.16 -3.95
CA GLN A 184 18.80 3.34 -4.25
C GLN A 184 19.54 4.16 -3.18
N GLU A 185 18.77 4.88 -2.35
CA GLU A 185 19.28 5.69 -1.24
C GLU A 185 19.22 4.95 0.11
N GLY A 186 19.00 3.61 0.08
CA GLY A 186 18.98 2.77 1.28
C GLY A 186 17.64 2.70 2.01
N TYR A 187 16.55 3.20 1.41
CA TYR A 187 15.20 3.02 1.98
C TYR A 187 14.64 1.65 1.55
N GLU A 188 14.54 0.71 2.45
CA GLU A 188 13.86 -0.57 2.13
C GLU A 188 12.33 -0.47 2.23
N SER A 189 11.82 0.48 2.98
CA SER A 189 10.39 0.75 3.10
C SER A 189 10.11 2.25 3.03
N VAL A 190 9.27 2.66 2.09
CA VAL A 190 8.91 4.06 1.86
C VAL A 190 7.42 4.28 2.14
N GLY A 191 7.10 5.35 2.85
CA GLY A 191 5.74 5.85 3.08
C GLY A 191 5.72 7.37 3.03
N CYS A 192 5.04 8.03 3.99
CA CYS A 192 5.12 9.48 4.14
C CYS A 192 6.58 9.90 4.40
N ALA A 193 7.02 11.01 3.80
CA ALA A 193 8.39 11.50 3.92
C ALA A 193 8.86 11.65 5.39
N PRO A 194 8.09 12.28 6.30
CA PRO A 194 8.52 12.40 7.68
C PRO A 194 8.55 11.08 8.46
N CYS A 195 7.86 10.04 7.95
CA CYS A 195 7.78 8.72 8.58
C CYS A 195 8.72 7.68 7.93
N SER A 196 9.67 8.12 7.10
CA SER A 196 10.58 7.23 6.39
C SER A 196 12.00 7.79 6.42
N ARG A 197 12.97 6.91 6.65
CA ARG A 197 14.41 7.17 6.52
C ARG A 197 15.10 5.91 5.96
N PRO A 198 16.35 5.98 5.52
CA PRO A 198 17.12 4.78 5.17
C PRO A 198 17.15 3.78 6.33
N GLY A 199 17.06 2.50 6.02
CA GLY A 199 17.08 1.42 7.01
C GLY A 199 16.67 0.08 6.41
N ILE A 200 17.03 -1.01 7.09
CA ILE A 200 16.76 -2.39 6.69
C ILE A 200 15.30 -2.73 7.04
N GLY A 201 14.61 -3.42 6.15
CA GLY A 201 13.23 -3.82 6.37
C GLY A 201 12.30 -2.64 6.67
N ARG A 202 11.72 -2.62 7.86
CA ARG A 202 10.85 -1.54 8.34
C ARG A 202 11.48 -0.65 9.43
N ASP A 203 12.75 -0.82 9.75
CA ASP A 203 13.43 -0.03 10.79
C ASP A 203 13.51 1.46 10.47
N GLY A 204 13.55 1.79 9.19
CA GLY A 204 13.44 3.17 8.73
C GLY A 204 12.04 3.81 8.88
N ARG A 205 10.99 3.03 9.26
CA ARG A 205 9.62 3.50 9.42
C ARG A 205 9.34 3.86 10.87
N TRP A 206 8.67 5.01 11.10
CA TRP A 206 8.34 5.49 12.45
C TRP A 206 9.53 5.38 13.42
N TRP A 207 10.69 5.78 12.95
CA TRP A 207 12.01 5.62 13.58
C TRP A 207 12.14 6.28 14.94
N TRP A 208 11.20 7.16 15.32
CA TRP A 208 11.13 7.81 16.63
C TRP A 208 10.32 7.03 17.67
N LEU A 209 9.57 6.02 17.26
CA LEU A 209 8.87 5.14 18.18
C LEU A 209 9.82 4.12 18.81
N ASN A 210 9.47 3.65 19.99
CA ASN A 210 10.22 2.58 20.67
C ASN A 210 10.28 1.33 19.79
N ASP A 211 11.31 0.51 20.00
CA ASP A 211 11.53 -0.71 19.20
C ASP A 211 10.40 -1.73 19.37
N ASP A 212 9.76 -1.77 20.54
CA ASP A 212 8.61 -2.63 20.83
C ASP A 212 7.30 -2.14 20.19
N ALA A 213 7.24 -0.90 19.70
CA ALA A 213 6.06 -0.37 19.05
C ALA A 213 5.81 -1.08 17.71
N PRO A 214 4.56 -1.44 17.39
CA PRO A 214 4.24 -2.07 16.12
C PRO A 214 4.48 -1.09 14.98
N LYS A 215 5.60 -1.26 14.25
CA LYS A 215 5.97 -0.42 13.09
C LYS A 215 5.10 -0.76 11.88
N GLU A 216 3.77 -0.60 12.02
CA GLU A 216 2.79 -0.94 10.98
C GLU A 216 1.89 0.25 10.63
N CYS A 217 1.36 0.27 9.43
CA CYS A 217 0.40 1.27 8.98
C CYS A 217 -1.01 0.90 9.45
N GLY A 218 -1.79 1.88 9.90
CA GLY A 218 -3.17 1.67 10.34
C GLY A 218 -4.08 0.94 9.35
N LEU A 219 -3.76 0.94 8.05
CA LEU A 219 -4.45 0.15 7.03
C LEU A 219 -4.33 -1.37 7.24
N HIS A 220 -3.32 -1.81 8.00
CA HIS A 220 -2.99 -3.22 8.17
C HIS A 220 -3.14 -3.69 9.63
N PHE A 221 -3.49 -2.80 10.56
CA PHE A 221 -3.85 -3.17 11.91
C PHE A 221 -5.21 -3.88 11.94
N ASP A 222 -5.28 -4.94 12.72
CA ASP A 222 -6.56 -5.52 13.11
C ASP A 222 -7.31 -4.53 14.01
N LYS A 223 -8.51 -4.08 13.59
CA LYS A 223 -9.42 -3.29 14.42
C LYS A 223 -9.98 -4.12 15.62
N GLY A 224 -9.19 -5.03 16.16
CA GLY A 224 -9.52 -5.81 17.34
C GLY A 224 -9.12 -5.14 18.67
N GLY A 225 -8.55 -3.94 18.62
CA GLY A 225 -8.28 -3.11 19.80
C GLY A 225 -9.14 -1.87 19.74
N GLY A 226 -10.25 -1.89 20.48
CA GLY A 226 -11.17 -0.76 20.53
C GLY A 226 -10.54 0.51 21.09
N ILE A 227 -11.00 1.64 20.61
CA ILE A 227 -11.40 2.80 21.40
C ILE A 227 -12.83 3.05 21.07
#